data_31df14d2894b615a407201709864ee93
#
_entry.id   31df14d2894b615a407201709864ee93
#
_cell.length_a   1.000
_cell.length_b   1.000
_cell.length_c   1.000
_cell.angle_alpha   90.00
_cell.angle_beta   90.00
_cell.angle_gamma   90.00
#
_symmetry.space_group_name_H-M   'P 1'
#
loop_
_entity.id
_entity.type
_entity.pdbx_description
1 polymer ?
#
loop_
_entity_poly.entity_id
_entity_poly.type
_entity_poly.pdbx_seq_one_letter_code
_entity_poly.pdbx_strand_id
1 'polypeptide(L)'
;MTDTKSIALASTLALGPPRSWIDGCAAWVDSRDEQCGKPRSEGYLCARHHTVAVRRWESEKRKKKAQQEKLEKQRQERLEKHGDRWRAQLARVEAELERRTGMHTTDRAAFGGVGAKQLRTAKARGFSHSNVRRVGELIEQQKDLRQKLGIKN
;
A
#
# COMPACT_ATOMS: atom_id res chain seq x y z
N MET A 1 -27.76 -3.76 11.33
CA MET A 1 -26.48 -3.36 10.75
C MET A 1 -25.37 -3.71 11.74
N THR A 2 -24.50 -4.65 11.42
CA THR A 2 -23.38 -5.01 12.29
C THR A 2 -22.36 -3.88 12.22
N ASP A 3 -22.15 -3.23 13.36
CA ASP A 3 -21.18 -2.14 13.46
C ASP A 3 -19.77 -2.68 13.22
N THR A 4 -19.12 -2.23 12.15
CA THR A 4 -17.75 -2.63 11.77
C THR A 4 -16.75 -2.44 12.90
N LYS A 5 -16.99 -1.46 13.78
CA LYS A 5 -16.17 -1.22 14.97
C LYS A 5 -16.34 -2.34 16.01
N SER A 6 -17.54 -2.83 16.23
CA SER A 6 -17.81 -3.94 17.16
C SER A 6 -17.15 -5.23 16.71
N ILE A 7 -17.16 -5.50 15.39
CA ILE A 7 -16.46 -6.64 14.80
C ILE A 7 -14.94 -6.48 14.98
N ALA A 8 -14.39 -5.30 14.66
CA ALA A 8 -12.96 -5.04 14.82
C ALA A 8 -12.48 -5.19 16.26
N LEU A 9 -13.26 -4.70 17.25
CA LEU A 9 -12.95 -4.88 18.67
C LEU A 9 -12.99 -6.34 19.07
N ALA A 10 -14.03 -7.07 18.69
CA ALA A 10 -14.15 -8.49 19.03
C ALA A 10 -13.00 -9.30 18.40
N SER A 11 -12.59 -9.00 17.18
CA SER A 11 -11.48 -9.68 16.50
C SER A 11 -10.13 -9.56 17.22
N THR A 12 -9.95 -8.58 18.10
CA THR A 12 -8.72 -8.45 18.90
C THR A 12 -8.59 -9.51 20.00
N LEU A 13 -9.70 -10.15 20.39
CA LEU A 13 -9.78 -11.09 21.51
C LEU A 13 -10.41 -12.44 21.12
N ALA A 14 -11.01 -12.55 19.94
CA ALA A 14 -11.70 -13.75 19.51
C ALA A 14 -10.84 -14.60 18.57
N LEU A 15 -11.05 -15.91 18.63
CA LEU A 15 -10.58 -16.84 17.61
C LEU A 15 -11.73 -17.15 16.64
N GLY A 16 -11.42 -17.12 15.34
CA GLY A 16 -12.36 -17.48 14.29
C GLY A 16 -13.27 -16.36 13.77
N PRO A 17 -14.11 -16.68 12.77
CA PRO A 17 -14.95 -15.70 12.10
C PRO A 17 -16.17 -15.29 12.95
N PRO A 18 -16.78 -14.12 12.70
CA PRO A 18 -17.92 -13.59 13.48
C PRO A 18 -19.11 -14.54 13.63
N ARG A 19 -19.30 -15.49 12.72
CA ARG A 19 -20.38 -16.48 12.79
C ARG A 19 -20.29 -17.42 13.99
N SER A 20 -19.08 -17.68 14.50
CA SER A 20 -18.86 -18.48 15.71
C SER A 20 -19.14 -17.73 17.01
N TRP A 21 -19.50 -16.42 16.93
CA TRP A 21 -19.73 -15.57 18.08
C TRP A 21 -21.22 -15.41 18.43
N ILE A 22 -22.03 -16.40 18.12
CA ILE A 22 -23.51 -16.27 18.25
C ILE A 22 -23.93 -16.32 19.73
N ASP A 23 -23.31 -17.17 20.55
CA ASP A 23 -23.71 -17.42 21.92
C ASP A 23 -22.79 -16.73 22.94
N GLY A 24 -23.17 -15.54 23.39
CA GLY A 24 -22.44 -14.86 24.44
C GLY A 24 -21.22 -14.06 23.97
N CYS A 25 -20.31 -13.79 24.91
CA CYS A 25 -19.08 -13.04 24.67
C CYS A 25 -18.10 -13.83 23.80
N ALA A 26 -17.71 -13.26 22.67
CA ALA A 26 -16.83 -13.89 21.69
C ALA A 26 -15.35 -13.99 22.10
N ALA A 27 -14.93 -13.37 23.20
CA ALA A 27 -13.55 -13.36 23.63
C ALA A 27 -13.05 -14.77 23.96
N TRP A 28 -11.87 -15.12 23.46
CA TRP A 28 -11.18 -16.36 23.80
C TRP A 28 -10.44 -16.22 25.13
N VAL A 29 -10.50 -17.25 25.97
CA VAL A 29 -9.85 -17.29 27.29
C VAL A 29 -8.79 -18.37 27.26
N ASP A 30 -7.54 -17.97 26.98
CA ASP A 30 -6.41 -18.89 26.82
C ASP A 30 -6.21 -19.87 28.00
N SER A 31 -6.50 -19.41 29.23
CA SER A 31 -6.35 -20.26 30.43
C SER A 31 -7.34 -21.40 30.50
N ARG A 32 -8.43 -21.39 29.74
CA ARG A 32 -9.46 -22.43 29.72
C ARG A 32 -9.58 -23.11 28.38
N ASP A 33 -8.90 -22.53 27.35
CA ASP A 33 -8.99 -22.97 25.96
C ASP A 33 -10.43 -22.99 25.44
N GLU A 34 -11.23 -21.98 25.84
CA GLU A 34 -12.64 -21.85 25.50
C GLU A 34 -13.07 -20.40 25.27
N GLN A 35 -14.23 -20.22 24.64
CA GLN A 35 -14.88 -18.93 24.52
C GLN A 35 -15.46 -18.50 25.88
N CYS A 36 -15.40 -17.18 26.18
CA CYS A 36 -15.86 -16.62 27.45
C CYS A 36 -17.35 -16.92 27.77
N GLY A 37 -18.22 -16.92 26.77
CA GLY A 37 -19.65 -17.26 26.89
C GLY A 37 -20.51 -16.38 27.79
N LYS A 38 -19.95 -15.41 28.53
CA LYS A 38 -20.72 -14.50 29.39
C LYS A 38 -21.69 -13.62 28.60
N PRO A 39 -22.77 -13.11 29.23
CA PRO A 39 -23.70 -12.21 28.57
C PRO A 39 -22.96 -11.02 27.95
N ARG A 40 -23.37 -10.64 26.76
CA ARG A 40 -22.83 -9.47 26.05
C ARG A 40 -23.31 -8.19 26.69
N SER A 41 -22.47 -7.19 26.70
CA SER A 41 -22.87 -5.81 27.09
C SER A 41 -22.76 -4.85 25.93
N GLU A 42 -21.69 -4.96 25.14
CA GLU A 42 -21.46 -4.08 23.98
C GLU A 42 -20.96 -4.92 22.78
N GLY A 43 -21.71 -4.89 21.69
CA GLY A 43 -21.41 -5.66 20.49
C GLY A 43 -21.32 -7.17 20.75
N TYR A 44 -20.15 -7.75 20.52
CA TYR A 44 -19.89 -9.18 20.68
C TYR A 44 -19.15 -9.54 21.97
N LEU A 45 -18.93 -8.59 22.88
CA LEU A 45 -18.12 -8.76 24.07
C LEU A 45 -18.91 -8.47 25.36
N CYS A 46 -18.53 -9.10 26.46
CA CYS A 46 -18.97 -8.68 27.79
C CYS A 46 -18.20 -7.43 28.24
N ALA A 47 -18.71 -6.70 29.25
CA ALA A 47 -18.14 -5.43 29.70
C ALA A 47 -16.63 -5.49 29.97
N ARG A 48 -16.16 -6.55 30.64
CA ARG A 48 -14.74 -6.75 30.93
C ARG A 48 -13.91 -6.90 29.66
N HIS A 49 -14.33 -7.76 28.73
CA HIS A 49 -13.60 -8.01 27.51
C HIS A 49 -13.71 -6.84 26.53
N HIS A 50 -14.81 -6.10 26.52
CA HIS A 50 -14.92 -4.88 25.76
C HIS A 50 -13.85 -3.86 26.18
N THR A 51 -13.70 -3.60 27.50
CA THR A 51 -12.66 -2.69 28.00
C THR A 51 -11.25 -3.15 27.59
N VAL A 52 -10.96 -4.44 27.66
CA VAL A 52 -9.66 -4.99 27.22
C VAL A 52 -9.48 -4.83 25.71
N ALA A 53 -10.49 -5.12 24.91
CA ALA A 53 -10.46 -4.98 23.47
C ALA A 53 -10.20 -3.52 23.03
N VAL A 54 -10.88 -2.55 23.65
CA VAL A 54 -10.67 -1.13 23.38
C VAL A 54 -9.22 -0.73 23.66
N ARG A 55 -8.68 -1.10 24.82
CA ARG A 55 -7.28 -0.81 25.17
C ARG A 55 -6.29 -1.42 24.17
N ARG A 56 -6.48 -2.67 23.75
CA ARG A 56 -5.63 -3.33 22.74
C ARG A 56 -5.72 -2.61 21.41
N TRP A 57 -6.93 -2.34 20.92
CA TRP A 57 -7.18 -1.66 19.67
C TRP A 57 -6.55 -0.26 19.62
N GLU A 58 -6.71 0.53 20.69
CA GLU A 58 -6.07 1.85 20.80
C GLU A 58 -4.53 1.73 20.82
N SER A 59 -3.99 0.76 21.55
CA SER A 59 -2.55 0.50 21.58
C SER A 59 -2.01 0.16 20.19
N GLU A 60 -2.70 -0.72 19.46
CA GLU A 60 -2.31 -1.07 18.09
C GLU A 60 -2.43 0.13 17.13
N LYS A 61 -3.49 0.93 17.26
CA LYS A 61 -3.66 2.14 16.48
C LYS A 61 -2.53 3.14 16.73
N ARG A 62 -2.12 3.32 17.98
CA ARG A 62 -0.95 4.17 18.33
C ARG A 62 0.34 3.62 17.74
N LYS A 63 0.57 2.29 17.83
CA LYS A 63 1.75 1.64 17.23
C LYS A 63 1.80 1.82 15.71
N LYS A 64 0.68 1.59 15.02
CA LYS A 64 0.57 1.79 13.57
C LYS A 64 0.85 3.24 13.17
N LYS A 65 0.27 4.21 13.91
CA LYS A 65 0.51 5.63 13.68
C LYS A 65 1.99 5.99 13.86
N ALA A 66 2.61 5.57 14.96
CA ALA A 66 4.04 5.81 15.21
C ALA A 66 4.93 5.17 14.13
N GLN A 67 4.57 3.97 13.66
CA GLN A 67 5.29 3.31 12.55
C GLN A 67 5.17 4.09 11.24
N GLN A 68 3.96 4.58 10.92
CA GLN A 68 3.74 5.42 9.73
C GLN A 68 4.53 6.73 9.80
N GLU A 69 4.50 7.42 10.93
CA GLU A 69 5.28 8.64 11.15
C GLU A 69 6.79 8.39 11.00
N LYS A 70 7.28 7.26 11.54
CA LYS A 70 8.68 6.87 11.36
C LYS A 70 9.05 6.60 9.90
N LEU A 71 8.19 5.90 9.17
CA LEU A 71 8.41 5.64 7.73
C LEU A 71 8.37 6.93 6.91
N GLU A 72 7.46 7.83 7.23
CA GLU A 72 7.34 9.12 6.56
C GLU A 72 8.55 10.00 6.80
N LYS A 73 9.03 10.05 8.04
CA LYS A 73 10.29 10.74 8.40
C LYS A 73 11.49 10.18 7.64
N GLN A 74 11.63 8.85 7.60
CA GLN A 74 12.70 8.22 6.82
C GLN A 74 12.59 8.51 5.31
N ARG A 75 11.38 8.63 4.79
CA ARG A 75 11.14 9.00 3.40
C ARG A 75 11.57 10.44 3.14
N GLN A 76 11.21 11.37 4.02
CA GLN A 76 11.62 12.78 3.93
C GLN A 76 13.13 12.92 3.97
N GLU A 77 13.80 12.26 4.93
CA GLU A 77 15.27 12.28 5.04
C GLU A 77 15.94 11.74 3.75
N ARG A 78 15.38 10.71 3.12
CA ARG A 78 15.89 10.22 1.82
C ARG A 78 15.67 11.22 0.69
N LEU A 79 14.52 11.90 0.68
CA LEU A 79 14.24 12.94 -0.32
C LEU A 79 15.17 14.15 -0.14
N GLU A 80 15.45 14.55 1.08
CA GLU A 80 16.42 15.62 1.36
C GLU A 80 17.83 15.24 0.89
N LYS A 81 18.28 14.02 1.18
CA LYS A 81 19.64 13.56 0.82
C LYS A 81 19.82 13.30 -0.68
N HIS A 82 18.80 12.81 -1.36
CA HIS A 82 18.93 12.27 -2.72
C HIS A 82 17.97 12.89 -3.73
N GLY A 83 17.04 13.73 -3.29
CA GLY A 83 15.96 14.24 -4.12
C GLY A 83 16.46 15.00 -5.35
N ASP A 84 17.48 15.84 -5.21
CA ASP A 84 18.06 16.61 -6.33
C ASP A 84 18.73 15.69 -7.35
N ARG A 85 19.46 14.68 -6.86
CA ARG A 85 20.07 13.68 -7.74
C ARG A 85 19.00 12.87 -8.50
N TRP A 86 17.93 12.46 -7.84
CA TRP A 86 16.85 11.73 -8.49
C TRP A 86 16.07 12.59 -9.48
N ARG A 87 15.85 13.87 -9.17
CA ARG A 87 15.25 14.83 -10.10
C ARG A 87 16.10 15.02 -11.35
N ALA A 88 17.41 15.21 -11.18
CA ALA A 88 18.35 15.32 -12.28
C ALA A 88 18.40 14.03 -13.14
N GLN A 89 18.38 12.86 -12.52
CA GLN A 89 18.30 11.59 -13.24
C GLN A 89 16.98 11.44 -13.99
N LEU A 90 15.86 11.79 -13.38
CA LEU A 90 14.55 11.75 -14.03
C LEU A 90 14.52 12.64 -15.26
N ALA A 91 15.00 13.88 -15.18
CA ALA A 91 15.08 14.79 -16.31
C ALA A 91 15.93 14.22 -17.47
N ARG A 92 17.06 13.58 -17.16
CA ARG A 92 17.91 12.91 -18.17
C ARG A 92 17.18 11.75 -18.86
N VAL A 93 16.51 10.90 -18.07
CA VAL A 93 15.73 9.76 -18.59
C VAL A 93 14.59 10.26 -19.46
N GLU A 94 13.90 11.31 -19.05
CA GLU A 94 12.79 11.90 -19.82
C GLU A 94 13.28 12.51 -21.12
N ALA A 95 14.39 13.25 -21.12
CA ALA A 95 15.01 13.79 -22.33
C ALA A 95 15.48 12.68 -23.30
N GLU A 96 16.06 11.59 -22.77
CA GLU A 96 16.46 10.46 -23.61
C GLU A 96 15.24 9.73 -24.20
N LEU A 97 14.18 9.57 -23.44
CA LEU A 97 12.93 9.01 -23.93
C LEU A 97 12.32 9.87 -25.04
N GLU A 98 12.29 11.19 -24.85
CA GLU A 98 11.79 12.12 -25.86
C GLU A 98 12.60 12.04 -27.17
N ARG A 99 13.93 12.08 -27.07
CA ARG A 99 14.82 11.92 -28.24
C ARG A 99 14.60 10.61 -28.98
N ARG A 100 14.34 9.48 -28.25
CA ARG A 100 14.19 8.16 -28.87
C ARG A 100 12.79 7.89 -29.41
N THR A 101 11.79 8.49 -28.85
CA THR A 101 10.39 8.25 -29.24
C THR A 101 9.78 9.39 -30.06
N GLY A 102 10.39 10.58 -30.05
CA GLY A 102 9.83 11.80 -30.64
C GLY A 102 8.49 12.24 -29.99
N MET A 103 8.21 11.71 -28.79
CA MET A 103 6.96 12.00 -28.06
C MET A 103 7.25 12.89 -26.86
N HIS A 104 6.38 13.87 -26.62
CA HIS A 104 6.43 14.67 -25.40
C HIS A 104 6.14 13.85 -24.14
N THR A 105 6.69 14.27 -23.00
CA THR A 105 6.53 13.58 -21.71
C THR A 105 5.08 13.43 -21.28
N THR A 106 4.23 14.40 -21.63
CA THR A 106 2.79 14.38 -21.36
C THR A 106 2.05 13.29 -22.12
N ASP A 107 2.44 13.03 -23.36
CA ASP A 107 1.82 12.00 -24.20
C ASP A 107 2.17 10.60 -23.74
N ARG A 108 3.31 10.43 -23.07
CA ARG A 108 3.76 9.14 -22.50
C ARG A 108 2.98 8.73 -21.26
N ALA A 109 2.46 9.68 -20.49
CA ALA A 109 1.59 9.38 -19.35
C ALA A 109 0.28 8.70 -19.81
N ALA A 110 -0.20 9.03 -21.01
CA ALA A 110 -1.34 8.35 -21.64
C ALA A 110 -1.04 6.91 -22.10
N PHE A 111 0.25 6.55 -22.25
CA PHE A 111 0.71 5.20 -22.62
C PHE A 111 1.10 4.36 -21.39
N GLY A 112 0.48 4.59 -20.26
CA GLY A 112 0.77 4.02 -18.96
C GLY A 112 0.82 2.50 -18.87
N GLY A 113 1.90 1.95 -19.30
CA GLY A 113 2.25 0.54 -19.20
C GLY A 113 2.76 0.00 -20.53
N VAL A 114 4.04 -0.28 -20.60
CA VAL A 114 4.65 -0.92 -21.78
C VAL A 114 4.27 -2.39 -21.80
N GLY A 115 3.07 -2.68 -22.26
CA GLY A 115 2.66 -4.04 -22.55
C GLY A 115 3.20 -4.51 -23.91
N ALA A 116 3.20 -5.82 -24.15
CA ALA A 116 3.64 -6.44 -25.40
C ALA A 116 3.00 -5.85 -26.68
N LYS A 117 1.82 -5.25 -26.55
CA LYS A 117 1.12 -4.56 -27.66
C LYS A 117 1.85 -3.27 -28.10
N GLN A 118 2.42 -2.52 -27.18
CA GLN A 118 3.12 -1.26 -27.49
C GLN A 118 4.49 -1.51 -28.09
N LEU A 119 5.17 -2.60 -27.67
CA LEU A 119 6.40 -3.07 -28.32
C LEU A 119 6.14 -3.47 -29.78
N ARG A 120 5.00 -4.10 -30.08
CA ARG A 120 4.61 -4.44 -31.46
C ARG A 120 4.32 -3.21 -32.32
N THR A 121 3.65 -2.19 -31.77
CA THR A 121 3.39 -0.92 -32.50
C THR A 121 4.66 -0.11 -32.71
N ALA A 122 5.61 -0.11 -31.78
CA ALA A 122 6.91 0.51 -31.94
C ALA A 122 7.73 -0.19 -33.06
N LYS A 123 7.69 -1.52 -33.14
CA LYS A 123 8.31 -2.30 -34.21
C LYS A 123 7.66 -2.02 -35.57
N ALA A 124 6.36 -1.86 -35.63
CA ALA A 124 5.62 -1.51 -36.85
C ALA A 124 5.97 -0.08 -37.36
N ARG A 125 6.46 0.81 -36.48
CA ARG A 125 6.93 2.15 -36.84
C ARG A 125 8.40 2.21 -37.25
N GLY A 126 9.05 1.05 -37.47
CA GLY A 126 10.43 0.98 -37.95
C GLY A 126 11.53 1.19 -36.91
N PHE A 127 11.20 1.15 -35.61
CA PHE A 127 12.23 1.17 -34.57
C PHE A 127 13.03 -0.13 -34.57
N SER A 128 14.36 -0.02 -34.46
CA SER A 128 15.23 -1.18 -34.31
C SER A 128 14.92 -1.92 -32.99
N HIS A 129 15.14 -3.23 -32.95
CA HIS A 129 14.87 -4.06 -31.77
C HIS A 129 15.64 -3.56 -30.53
N SER A 130 16.88 -3.09 -30.71
CA SER A 130 17.70 -2.50 -29.64
C SER A 130 17.10 -1.19 -29.12
N ASN A 131 16.52 -0.36 -29.97
CA ASN A 131 15.87 0.90 -29.55
C ASN A 131 14.59 0.63 -28.74
N VAL A 132 13.79 -0.35 -29.16
CA VAL A 132 12.57 -0.78 -28.43
C VAL A 132 12.92 -1.28 -27.04
N ARG A 133 13.96 -2.12 -26.91
CA ARG A 133 14.44 -2.62 -25.61
C ARG A 133 14.90 -1.47 -24.72
N ARG A 134 15.71 -0.55 -25.26
CA ARG A 134 16.22 0.58 -24.49
C ARG A 134 15.12 1.54 -24.03
N VAL A 135 14.12 1.78 -24.84
CA VAL A 135 12.93 2.57 -24.45
C VAL A 135 12.19 1.89 -23.30
N GLY A 136 12.05 0.56 -23.33
CA GLY A 136 11.46 -0.20 -22.22
C GLY A 136 12.21 -0.02 -20.90
N GLU A 137 13.55 -0.15 -20.94
CA GLU A 137 14.42 0.06 -19.76
C GLU A 137 14.30 1.48 -19.19
N LEU A 138 14.25 2.50 -20.06
CA LEU A 138 14.10 3.89 -19.65
C LEU A 138 12.74 4.17 -18.99
N ILE A 139 11.67 3.56 -19.47
CA ILE A 139 10.34 3.69 -18.88
C ILE A 139 10.31 3.09 -17.48
N GLU A 140 10.92 1.92 -17.28
CA GLU A 140 11.01 1.32 -15.93
C GLU A 140 11.87 2.19 -14.99
N GLN A 141 12.98 2.75 -15.47
CA GLN A 141 13.78 3.72 -14.71
C GLN A 141 12.98 4.98 -14.36
N GLN A 142 12.19 5.50 -15.29
CA GLN A 142 11.30 6.65 -15.04
C GLN A 142 10.29 6.35 -13.93
N LYS A 143 9.64 5.19 -13.97
CA LYS A 143 8.68 4.77 -12.94
C LYS A 143 9.35 4.68 -11.57
N ASP A 144 10.51 4.02 -11.47
CA ASP A 144 11.25 3.88 -10.22
C ASP A 144 11.63 5.25 -9.63
N LEU A 145 12.15 6.16 -10.47
CA LEU A 145 12.50 7.52 -10.03
C LEU A 145 11.29 8.33 -9.58
N ARG A 146 10.17 8.25 -10.31
CA ARG A 146 8.90 8.89 -9.91
C ARG A 146 8.38 8.35 -8.59
N GLN A 147 8.43 7.02 -8.40
CA GLN A 147 8.05 6.39 -7.13
C GLN A 147 8.93 6.86 -5.96
N LYS A 148 10.26 6.95 -6.15
CA LYS A 148 11.20 7.46 -5.14
C LYS A 148 10.93 8.92 -4.79
N LEU A 149 10.58 9.75 -5.76
CA LEU A 149 10.21 11.16 -5.59
C LEU A 149 8.78 11.35 -5.05
N GLY A 150 7.95 10.30 -5.06
CA GLY A 150 6.56 10.37 -4.63
C GLY A 150 5.64 11.07 -5.64
N ILE A 151 6.07 11.18 -6.89
CA ILE A 151 5.26 11.72 -7.98
C ILE A 151 4.26 10.64 -8.39
N LYS A 152 2.97 10.92 -8.24
CA LYS A 152 1.90 10.01 -8.70
C LYS A 152 1.89 10.00 -10.24
N ASN A 153 1.73 8.80 -10.81
CA ASN A 153 1.51 8.64 -12.25
C ASN A 153 0.13 9.14 -12.63
#